data_3497a8319003cc4cf956cfb380017ed5
#
_entry.id   3497a8319003cc4cf956cfb380017ed5
#
_cell.length_a   1.000
_cell.length_b   1.000
_cell.length_c   1.000
_cell.angle_alpha   90.00
_cell.angle_beta   90.00
_cell.angle_gamma   90.00
#
_symmetry.space_group_name_H-M   'P 1'
#
loop_
_entity.id
_entity.type
_entity.pdbx_description
1 polymer ?
#
loop_
_entity_poly.entity_id
_entity_poly.type
_entity_poly.pdbx_seq_one_letter_code
_entity_poly.pdbx_strand_id
1 'polypeptide(L)'
;MGYRDMKRCARCGETKPLSEFHIHRGQRDGVQTYCKPCRAVIDHDRYQKVRGTRVPSRTWERGRAEWLLSLKSGRPCTDCGHVFRPEVMQWDHLPGVPKLGEISTGLRGRSRDEILDEIAKCELVCTNCHAIRTFQRAGWGKWTGTS
;
A
#
# COMPACT_ATOMS: atom_id res chain seq x y z
N MET A 1 -42.76 28.59 8.11
CA MET A 1 -41.54 27.81 7.76
C MET A 1 -40.55 28.79 7.16
N GLY A 2 -39.45 29.04 7.87
CA GLY A 2 -38.54 30.13 7.55
C GLY A 2 -37.64 29.77 6.37
N TYR A 3 -37.36 30.75 5.53
CA TYR A 3 -36.41 30.74 4.38
C TYR A 3 -34.98 30.30 4.78
N ARG A 4 -34.69 30.16 6.07
CA ARG A 4 -33.39 29.78 6.65
C ARG A 4 -33.02 28.29 6.48
N ASP A 5 -34.01 27.42 6.18
CA ASP A 5 -33.81 25.97 6.11
C ASP A 5 -33.75 25.43 4.67
N MET A 6 -33.55 26.33 3.69
CA MET A 6 -33.52 26.00 2.27
C MET A 6 -32.18 26.37 1.66
N LYS A 7 -31.68 25.52 0.75
CA LYS A 7 -30.44 25.76 -0.01
C LYS A 7 -30.62 25.42 -1.49
N ARG A 8 -30.04 26.24 -2.36
CA ARG A 8 -29.99 25.97 -3.79
C ARG A 8 -28.87 24.99 -4.09
N CYS A 9 -29.20 23.86 -4.74
CA CYS A 9 -28.23 22.91 -5.23
C CYS A 9 -27.42 23.49 -6.40
N ALA A 10 -26.10 23.46 -6.34
CA ALA A 10 -25.25 24.02 -7.40
C ALA A 10 -25.27 23.20 -8.70
N ARG A 11 -25.79 21.98 -8.72
CA ARG A 11 -25.85 21.13 -9.93
C ARG A 11 -27.21 21.20 -10.62
N CYS A 12 -28.30 20.89 -9.92
CA CYS A 12 -29.64 20.93 -10.52
C CYS A 12 -30.31 22.32 -10.48
N GLY A 13 -29.74 23.26 -9.72
CA GLY A 13 -30.32 24.62 -9.59
C GLY A 13 -31.56 24.70 -8.71
N GLU A 14 -32.13 23.59 -8.25
CA GLU A 14 -33.33 23.57 -7.42
C GLU A 14 -33.03 23.98 -5.98
N THR A 15 -33.98 24.72 -5.39
CA THR A 15 -33.95 25.06 -3.95
C THR A 15 -34.64 23.96 -3.16
N LYS A 16 -33.92 23.35 -2.23
CA LYS A 16 -34.36 22.18 -1.43
C LYS A 16 -34.11 22.40 0.04
N PRO A 17 -34.85 21.72 0.94
CA PRO A 17 -34.57 21.73 2.38
C PRO A 17 -33.14 21.26 2.67
N LEU A 18 -32.52 21.80 3.74
CA LEU A 18 -31.18 21.39 4.16
C LEU A 18 -31.05 19.88 4.44
N SER A 19 -32.18 19.22 4.83
CA SER A 19 -32.24 17.76 5.01
C SER A 19 -31.96 16.95 3.74
N GLU A 20 -32.13 17.55 2.57
CA GLU A 20 -31.80 16.95 1.26
C GLU A 20 -30.31 17.04 0.89
N PHE A 21 -29.47 17.57 1.77
CA PHE A 21 -28.03 17.67 1.61
C PHE A 21 -27.32 16.85 2.69
N HIS A 22 -26.12 16.38 2.38
CA HIS A 22 -25.27 15.75 3.39
C HIS A 22 -24.62 16.80 4.28
N ILE A 23 -24.45 16.48 5.56
CA ILE A 23 -23.78 17.34 6.54
C ILE A 23 -22.33 17.57 6.13
N HIS A 24 -21.86 18.83 6.24
CA HIS A 24 -20.48 19.22 6.01
C HIS A 24 -20.05 20.33 6.96
N ARG A 25 -19.40 19.98 8.06
CA ARG A 25 -19.04 20.91 9.14
C ARG A 25 -18.14 22.08 8.73
N GLY A 26 -17.44 21.99 7.61
CA GLY A 26 -16.60 23.06 7.08
C GLY A 26 -17.34 24.08 6.20
N GLN A 27 -18.62 23.92 5.92
CA GLN A 27 -19.44 24.88 5.19
C GLN A 27 -20.20 25.79 6.16
N ARG A 28 -20.40 27.08 5.79
CA ARG A 28 -21.10 28.06 6.65
C ARG A 28 -22.51 27.67 7.01
N ASP A 29 -23.20 26.94 6.13
CA ASP A 29 -24.57 26.43 6.29
C ASP A 29 -24.61 24.98 6.82
N GLY A 30 -23.47 24.36 7.13
CA GLY A 30 -23.34 23.03 7.70
C GLY A 30 -23.62 21.87 6.75
N VAL A 31 -23.89 22.11 5.46
CA VAL A 31 -24.25 21.08 4.50
C VAL A 31 -23.46 21.20 3.18
N GLN A 32 -23.39 20.12 2.40
CA GLN A 32 -22.68 20.07 1.13
C GLN A 32 -23.34 20.96 0.06
N THR A 33 -22.56 21.30 -0.99
CA THR A 33 -22.96 22.17 -2.10
C THR A 33 -23.99 21.52 -3.02
N TYR A 34 -24.01 20.18 -3.11
CA TYR A 34 -24.91 19.40 -3.96
C TYR A 34 -25.92 18.63 -3.12
N CYS A 35 -27.20 18.58 -3.57
CA CYS A 35 -28.19 17.74 -2.95
C CYS A 35 -27.83 16.25 -3.07
N LYS A 36 -28.41 15.41 -2.21
CA LYS A 36 -28.13 13.97 -2.15
C LYS A 36 -28.24 13.26 -3.49
N PRO A 37 -29.31 13.46 -4.31
CA PRO A 37 -29.38 12.85 -5.65
C PRO A 37 -28.26 13.31 -6.59
N CYS A 38 -27.96 14.61 -6.63
CA CYS A 38 -26.88 15.13 -7.46
C CYS A 38 -25.51 14.64 -7.03
N ARG A 39 -25.28 14.49 -5.74
CA ARG A 39 -24.07 13.92 -5.18
C ARG A 39 -23.89 12.46 -5.58
N ALA A 40 -24.96 11.66 -5.49
CA ALA A 40 -24.94 10.26 -5.91
C ALA A 40 -24.53 10.10 -7.38
N VAL A 41 -25.04 10.96 -8.27
CA VAL A 41 -24.62 10.93 -9.70
C VAL A 41 -23.14 11.29 -9.86
N ILE A 42 -22.66 12.34 -9.18
CA ILE A 42 -21.23 12.72 -9.23
C ILE A 42 -20.35 11.57 -8.76
N ASP A 43 -20.70 10.93 -7.65
CA ASP A 43 -19.93 9.83 -7.09
C ASP A 43 -19.98 8.58 -7.99
N HIS A 44 -21.14 8.30 -8.63
CA HIS A 44 -21.28 7.25 -9.62
C HIS A 44 -20.39 7.49 -10.85
N ASP A 45 -20.42 8.70 -11.43
CA ASP A 45 -19.60 9.08 -12.58
C ASP A 45 -18.10 8.97 -12.26
N ARG A 46 -17.72 9.43 -11.08
CA ARG A 46 -16.35 9.29 -10.59
C ARG A 46 -15.94 7.82 -10.43
N TYR A 47 -16.82 7.01 -9.84
CA TYR A 47 -16.60 5.57 -9.68
C TYR A 47 -16.42 4.89 -11.03
N GLN A 48 -17.27 5.18 -12.03
CA GLN A 48 -17.16 4.60 -13.37
C GLN A 48 -15.83 4.98 -14.07
N LYS A 49 -15.42 6.24 -13.96
CA LYS A 49 -14.14 6.71 -14.52
C LYS A 49 -12.93 5.98 -13.89
N VAL A 50 -12.98 5.71 -12.59
CA VAL A 50 -11.88 5.05 -11.88
C VAL A 50 -11.92 3.54 -12.00
N ARG A 51 -13.13 2.95 -12.19
CA ARG A 51 -13.33 1.49 -12.26
C ARG A 51 -12.58 0.86 -13.43
N GLY A 52 -12.50 1.53 -14.58
CA GLY A 52 -11.80 1.02 -15.78
C GLY A 52 -10.26 1.08 -15.65
N THR A 53 -9.72 1.92 -14.74
CA THR A 53 -8.28 2.11 -14.54
C THR A 53 -7.74 1.38 -13.30
N ARG A 54 -8.61 0.94 -12.41
CA ARG A 54 -8.22 0.14 -11.24
C ARG A 54 -8.05 -1.31 -11.65
N VAL A 55 -6.81 -1.77 -11.80
CA VAL A 55 -6.50 -3.19 -11.73
C VAL A 55 -7.01 -3.69 -10.38
N PRO A 56 -7.86 -4.74 -10.33
CA PRO A 56 -8.35 -5.28 -9.07
C PRO A 56 -7.17 -5.55 -8.14
N SER A 57 -7.24 -5.09 -6.90
CA SER A 57 -6.11 -5.15 -5.95
C SER A 57 -5.52 -6.55 -5.80
N ARG A 58 -6.35 -7.59 -5.87
CA ARG A 58 -5.90 -9.00 -5.82
C ARG A 58 -5.08 -9.41 -7.04
N THR A 59 -5.43 -8.98 -8.24
CA THR A 59 -4.66 -9.29 -9.48
C THR A 59 -3.32 -8.56 -9.47
N TRP A 60 -3.30 -7.30 -9.05
CA TRP A 60 -2.08 -6.54 -8.88
C TRP A 60 -1.18 -7.16 -7.80
N GLU A 61 -1.74 -7.50 -6.65
CA GLU A 61 -0.99 -8.12 -5.55
C GLU A 61 -0.42 -9.48 -5.94
N ARG A 62 -1.17 -10.30 -6.67
CA ARG A 62 -0.67 -11.59 -7.18
C ARG A 62 0.46 -11.39 -8.18
N GLY A 63 0.28 -10.57 -9.21
CA GLY A 63 1.31 -10.32 -10.22
C GLY A 63 2.59 -9.71 -9.63
N ARG A 64 2.44 -8.85 -8.60
CA ARG A 64 3.58 -8.30 -7.86
C ARG A 64 4.31 -9.38 -7.04
N ALA A 65 3.57 -10.25 -6.36
CA ALA A 65 4.16 -11.33 -5.58
C ALA A 65 4.94 -12.31 -6.47
N GLU A 66 4.37 -12.71 -7.59
CA GLU A 66 5.03 -13.57 -8.59
C GLU A 66 6.30 -12.91 -9.15
N TRP A 67 6.23 -11.62 -9.48
CA TRP A 67 7.40 -10.87 -9.92
C TRP A 67 8.49 -10.79 -8.84
N LEU A 68 8.15 -10.50 -7.58
CA LEU A 68 9.13 -10.49 -6.48
C LEU A 68 9.77 -11.86 -6.24
N LEU A 69 9.00 -12.95 -6.39
CA LEU A 69 9.53 -14.31 -6.32
C LEU A 69 10.47 -14.60 -7.49
N SER A 70 10.14 -14.16 -8.71
CA SER A 70 11.00 -14.36 -9.87
C SER A 70 12.38 -13.70 -9.72
N LEU A 71 12.47 -12.56 -9.03
CA LEU A 71 13.74 -11.89 -8.74
C LEU A 71 14.68 -12.67 -7.80
N LYS A 72 14.14 -13.63 -7.07
CA LYS A 72 14.90 -14.49 -6.14
C LYS A 72 15.25 -15.85 -6.74
N SER A 73 14.54 -16.24 -7.82
CA SER A 73 14.64 -17.57 -8.41
C SER A 73 16.06 -17.87 -8.91
N GLY A 74 16.59 -19.03 -8.56
CA GLY A 74 17.91 -19.52 -9.00
C GLY A 74 19.11 -18.77 -8.39
N ARG A 75 18.88 -17.80 -7.50
CA ARG A 75 19.95 -17.03 -6.85
C ARG A 75 20.39 -17.70 -5.55
N PRO A 76 21.71 -17.77 -5.29
CA PRO A 76 22.22 -18.33 -4.03
C PRO A 76 22.02 -17.37 -2.86
N CYS A 77 21.93 -17.95 -1.66
CA CYS A 77 22.02 -17.21 -0.41
C CYS A 77 23.40 -16.58 -0.27
N THR A 78 23.49 -15.30 0.04
CA THR A 78 24.77 -14.59 0.21
C THR A 78 25.65 -15.19 1.31
N ASP A 79 25.04 -15.73 2.39
CA ASP A 79 25.81 -16.25 3.52
C ASP A 79 26.23 -17.71 3.38
N CYS A 80 25.30 -18.60 3.01
CA CYS A 80 25.59 -20.03 2.94
C CYS A 80 25.82 -20.57 1.54
N GLY A 81 25.63 -19.76 0.49
CA GLY A 81 25.85 -20.12 -0.89
C GLY A 81 24.84 -21.09 -1.51
N HIS A 82 23.89 -21.62 -0.74
CA HIS A 82 22.90 -22.56 -1.24
C HIS A 82 21.78 -21.86 -2.00
N VAL A 83 21.28 -22.51 -3.04
CA VAL A 83 20.09 -22.09 -3.78
C VAL A 83 18.88 -22.77 -3.18
N PHE A 84 17.89 -21.96 -2.81
CA PHE A 84 16.63 -22.43 -2.23
C PHE A 84 15.45 -21.98 -3.10
N ARG A 85 14.27 -22.48 -2.78
CA ARG A 85 13.02 -21.99 -3.37
C ARG A 85 12.83 -20.50 -3.03
N PRO A 86 12.32 -19.69 -3.97
CA PRO A 86 12.17 -18.24 -3.78
C PRO A 86 11.36 -17.83 -2.53
N GLU A 87 10.42 -18.68 -2.12
CA GLU A 87 9.56 -18.43 -0.97
C GLU A 87 10.30 -18.39 0.38
N VAL A 88 11.43 -19.12 0.48
CA VAL A 88 12.26 -19.15 1.70
C VAL A 88 13.46 -18.21 1.62
N MET A 89 13.57 -17.44 0.53
CA MET A 89 14.61 -16.43 0.37
C MET A 89 14.05 -15.05 0.77
N GLN A 90 14.88 -14.24 1.41
CA GLN A 90 14.52 -12.93 1.94
C GLN A 90 15.52 -11.86 1.51
N TRP A 91 15.02 -10.65 1.24
CA TRP A 91 15.84 -9.46 1.05
C TRP A 91 16.16 -8.85 2.40
N ASP A 92 17.42 -8.90 2.80
CA ASP A 92 17.91 -8.37 4.06
C ASP A 92 18.69 -7.08 3.84
N HIS A 93 18.19 -5.98 4.39
CA HIS A 93 18.82 -4.66 4.25
C HIS A 93 20.21 -4.62 4.87
N LEU A 94 21.14 -4.01 4.16
CA LEU A 94 22.49 -3.77 4.67
C LEU A 94 22.44 -2.85 5.90
N PRO A 95 23.25 -3.11 6.93
CA PRO A 95 23.32 -2.26 8.10
C PRO A 95 23.72 -0.82 7.73
N GLY A 96 23.07 0.15 8.39
CA GLY A 96 23.37 1.56 8.20
C GLY A 96 22.80 2.22 6.93
N VAL A 97 22.13 1.47 6.06
CA VAL A 97 21.49 2.02 4.87
C VAL A 97 20.06 2.46 5.19
N PRO A 98 19.64 3.69 4.80
CA PRO A 98 18.28 4.14 5.01
C PRO A 98 17.27 3.23 4.30
N LYS A 99 16.31 2.73 5.07
CA LYS A 99 15.28 1.81 4.63
C LYS A 99 14.01 2.56 4.26
N LEU A 100 13.49 2.34 3.05
CA LEU A 100 12.22 2.91 2.62
C LEU A 100 11.03 2.11 3.18
N GLY A 101 11.19 0.81 3.37
CA GLY A 101 10.19 -0.10 3.92
C GLY A 101 10.54 -1.57 3.69
N GLU A 102 9.68 -2.46 4.16
CA GLU A 102 9.78 -3.89 3.89
C GLU A 102 9.40 -4.20 2.43
N ILE A 103 10.29 -4.83 1.68
CA ILE A 103 10.08 -5.11 0.25
C ILE A 103 8.83 -5.98 0.03
N SER A 104 8.59 -6.96 0.90
CA SER A 104 7.46 -7.88 0.79
C SER A 104 6.09 -7.23 1.06
N THR A 105 6.02 -6.30 2.00
CA THR A 105 4.76 -5.74 2.50
C THR A 105 4.69 -4.22 2.47
N GLY A 106 5.79 -3.53 2.73
CA GLY A 106 5.84 -2.09 2.99
C GLY A 106 5.90 -1.20 1.75
N LEU A 107 6.18 -1.75 0.58
CA LEU A 107 6.32 -0.99 -0.67
C LEU A 107 5.06 -1.08 -1.55
N ARG A 108 3.87 -1.24 -0.95
CA ARG A 108 2.60 -1.21 -1.68
C ARG A 108 2.38 0.16 -2.31
N GLY A 109 2.00 0.16 -3.58
CA GLY A 109 1.78 1.40 -4.34
C GLY A 109 3.04 2.04 -4.92
N ARG A 110 4.23 1.46 -4.69
CA ARG A 110 5.48 1.88 -5.32
C ARG A 110 5.63 1.29 -6.72
N SER A 111 6.35 2.00 -7.58
CA SER A 111 6.72 1.53 -8.91
C SER A 111 7.72 0.37 -8.84
N ARG A 112 7.89 -0.35 -9.95
CA ARG A 112 8.91 -1.40 -10.05
C ARG A 112 10.31 -0.85 -9.83
N ASP A 113 10.61 0.33 -10.38
CA ASP A 113 11.93 0.96 -10.27
C ASP A 113 12.25 1.32 -8.82
N GLU A 114 11.30 1.93 -8.08
CA GLU A 114 11.47 2.22 -6.65
C GLU A 114 11.71 0.94 -5.81
N ILE A 115 11.08 -0.16 -6.19
CA ILE A 115 11.28 -1.46 -5.52
C ILE A 115 12.65 -2.03 -5.85
N LEU A 116 13.11 -1.94 -7.10
CA LEU A 116 14.45 -2.38 -7.51
C LEU A 116 15.55 -1.56 -6.84
N ASP A 117 15.36 -0.24 -6.73
CA ASP A 117 16.26 0.64 -5.98
C ASP A 117 16.37 0.25 -4.49
N GLU A 118 15.25 -0.17 -3.89
CA GLU A 118 15.27 -0.66 -2.52
C GLU A 118 15.91 -2.04 -2.39
N ILE A 119 15.68 -2.94 -3.35
CA ILE A 119 16.34 -4.26 -3.43
C ILE A 119 17.86 -4.11 -3.59
N ALA A 120 18.34 -3.10 -4.31
CA ALA A 120 19.77 -2.83 -4.46
C ALA A 120 20.49 -2.51 -3.14
N LYS A 121 19.74 -2.15 -2.10
CA LYS A 121 20.24 -1.92 -0.72
C LYS A 121 20.23 -3.18 0.15
N CYS A 122 19.87 -4.33 -0.42
CA CYS A 122 19.67 -5.59 0.30
C CYS A 122 20.59 -6.68 -0.23
N GLU A 123 20.84 -7.64 0.62
CA GLU A 123 21.40 -8.93 0.26
C GLU A 123 20.30 -10.00 0.24
N LEU A 124 20.43 -10.97 -0.67
CA LEU A 124 19.51 -12.08 -0.74
C LEU A 124 20.00 -13.20 0.17
N VAL A 125 19.25 -13.51 1.23
CA VAL A 125 19.62 -14.54 2.19
C VAL A 125 18.46 -15.52 2.40
N CYS A 126 18.76 -16.75 2.79
CA CYS A 126 17.72 -17.70 3.19
C CYS A 126 17.17 -17.36 4.58
N THR A 127 15.99 -17.86 4.89
CA THR A 127 15.32 -17.61 6.19
C THR A 127 16.21 -17.95 7.39
N ASN A 128 16.98 -19.04 7.32
CA ASN A 128 17.87 -19.45 8.41
C ASN A 128 19.01 -18.42 8.62
N CYS A 129 19.69 -18.04 7.54
CA CYS A 129 20.76 -17.03 7.60
C CYS A 129 20.22 -15.67 8.06
N HIS A 130 19.03 -15.26 7.56
CA HIS A 130 18.36 -14.04 8.02
C HIS A 130 18.04 -14.07 9.52
N ALA A 131 17.58 -15.19 10.05
CA ALA A 131 17.35 -15.36 11.48
C ALA A 131 18.65 -15.24 12.29
N ILE A 132 19.74 -15.84 11.83
CA ILE A 132 21.07 -15.73 12.45
C ILE A 132 21.55 -14.27 12.46
N ARG A 133 21.45 -13.55 11.34
CA ARG A 133 21.79 -12.14 11.25
C ARG A 133 20.98 -11.28 12.22
N THR A 134 19.67 -11.54 12.28
CA THR A 134 18.76 -10.84 13.20
C THR A 134 19.15 -11.06 14.65
N PHE A 135 19.45 -12.30 15.03
CA PHE A 135 19.89 -12.65 16.38
C PHE A 135 21.21 -11.93 16.75
N GLN A 136 22.18 -11.93 15.82
CA GLN A 136 23.47 -11.26 16.01
C GLN A 136 23.31 -9.74 16.16
N ARG A 137 22.47 -9.11 15.32
CA ARG A 137 22.20 -7.66 15.37
C ARG A 137 21.47 -7.24 16.64
N ALA A 138 20.58 -8.10 17.15
CA ALA A 138 19.83 -7.84 18.39
C ALA A 138 20.69 -7.95 19.66
N GLY A 139 21.93 -8.47 19.56
CA GLY A 139 22.82 -8.62 20.71
C GLY A 139 22.32 -9.67 21.73
N TRP A 140 21.47 -10.62 21.32
CA TRP A 140 20.87 -11.63 22.21
C TRP A 140 21.84 -12.75 22.63
N GLY A 141 23.14 -12.49 22.53
CA GLY A 141 24.21 -13.39 22.94
C GLY A 141 24.83 -14.16 21.77
N LYS A 142 25.98 -14.75 22.02
CA LYS A 142 26.60 -15.69 21.10
C LYS A 142 26.08 -17.08 21.41
N TRP A 143 25.59 -17.77 20.36
CA TRP A 143 25.36 -19.21 20.48
C TRP A 143 26.68 -19.89 20.79
N THR A 144 26.79 -20.51 21.98
CA THR A 144 27.98 -21.24 22.44
C THR A 144 27.81 -22.76 22.32
N GLY A 145 26.75 -23.21 21.64
CA GLY A 145 26.48 -24.63 21.43
C GLY A 145 27.50 -25.22 20.45
N THR A 146 28.12 -26.32 20.83
CA THR A 146 28.94 -27.18 19.98
C THR A 146 28.09 -27.88 18.94
N SER A 147 28.54 -27.91 17.68
CA SER A 147 27.98 -28.75 16.62
C SER A 147 28.21 -30.21 16.91
#